data_f72b27db96085085dd1dfe0531b0b605
#
_entry.id   f72b27db96085085dd1dfe0531b0b605
#
_cell.length_a   1.000
_cell.length_b   1.000
_cell.length_c   1.000
_cell.angle_alpha   90.00
_cell.angle_beta   90.00
_cell.angle_gamma   90.00
#
_symmetry.space_group_name_H-M   'P 1'
#
loop_
_entity.id
_entity.type
_entity.pdbx_description
1 polymer ?
#
loop_
_entity_poly.entity_id
_entity_poly.type
_entity_poly.pdbx_seq_one_letter_code
_entity_poly.pdbx_strand_id
1 'polypeptide(L)'
;MQTEKKMRIGIIGAGVIANKVASILSERWQTMLYAVASRDISRAQAFASRHGMPKAYGSYEELVSDPDIDIVYVATPHSHHYAHARLALSHGKHVICEKSFTANAKEAKALVDMAQAHGLFLMEALCTRFMPITRKIEEVVKSGIVGQPRLLNASLCWNMPDIERIKRADLCGGALL
;
A
#
# COMPACT_ATOMS: atom_id res chain seq x y z
N MET A 1 12.09 27.46 -14.87
CA MET A 1 11.28 26.25 -14.68
C MET A 1 11.60 25.72 -13.29
N GLN A 2 10.70 25.82 -12.34
CA GLN A 2 10.86 25.11 -11.05
C GLN A 2 10.79 23.62 -11.38
N THR A 3 11.86 22.88 -11.16
CA THR A 3 11.84 21.42 -11.20
C THR A 3 10.96 20.96 -10.05
N GLU A 4 9.76 20.50 -10.34
CA GLU A 4 8.89 19.88 -9.31
C GLU A 4 9.67 18.77 -8.62
N LYS A 5 9.81 18.90 -7.29
CA LYS A 5 10.51 17.90 -6.47
C LYS A 5 9.77 16.55 -6.62
N LYS A 6 10.44 15.55 -7.14
CA LYS A 6 9.89 14.18 -7.21
C LYS A 6 9.68 13.64 -5.81
N MET A 7 8.51 13.02 -5.57
CA MET A 7 8.22 12.34 -4.32
C MET A 7 9.06 11.06 -4.21
N ARG A 8 9.84 10.93 -3.15
CA ARG A 8 10.73 9.79 -2.89
C ARG A 8 9.98 8.71 -2.13
N ILE A 9 9.89 7.54 -2.73
CA ILE A 9 9.11 6.40 -2.22
C ILE A 9 10.04 5.39 -1.57
N GLY A 10 9.76 5.06 -0.30
CA GLY A 10 10.30 3.90 0.39
C GLY A 10 9.31 2.75 0.36
N ILE A 11 9.77 1.51 0.16
CA ILE A 11 8.93 0.32 0.14
C ILE A 11 9.28 -0.59 1.31
N ILE A 12 8.31 -0.90 2.15
CA ILE A 12 8.42 -1.91 3.22
C ILE A 12 7.90 -3.25 2.69
N GLY A 13 8.82 -4.22 2.54
CA GLY A 13 8.56 -5.54 1.98
C GLY A 13 8.98 -5.68 0.51
N ALA A 14 9.71 -6.76 0.20
CA ALA A 14 10.26 -7.07 -1.13
C ALA A 14 9.54 -8.28 -1.77
N GLY A 15 8.20 -8.32 -1.64
CA GLY A 15 7.36 -9.41 -2.14
C GLY A 15 6.83 -9.19 -3.56
N VAL A 16 5.92 -10.09 -3.98
CA VAL A 16 5.32 -10.06 -5.33
C VAL A 16 4.59 -8.75 -5.61
N ILE A 17 3.78 -8.27 -4.66
CA ILE A 17 3.02 -7.03 -4.84
C ILE A 17 3.96 -5.82 -4.91
N ALA A 18 4.99 -5.77 -4.05
CA ALA A 18 6.00 -4.72 -4.11
C ALA A 18 6.68 -4.65 -5.48
N ASN A 19 7.03 -5.81 -6.09
CA ASN A 19 7.61 -5.85 -7.44
C ASN A 19 6.66 -5.28 -8.50
N LYS A 20 5.37 -5.65 -8.47
CA LYS A 20 4.38 -5.12 -9.41
C LYS A 20 4.24 -3.60 -9.30
N VAL A 21 4.13 -3.11 -8.07
CA VAL A 21 3.97 -1.66 -7.82
C VAL A 21 5.24 -0.90 -8.20
N ALA A 22 6.42 -1.42 -7.87
CA ALA A 22 7.69 -0.79 -8.26
C ALA A 22 7.82 -0.68 -9.79
N SER A 23 7.45 -1.73 -10.55
CA SER A 23 7.47 -1.68 -12.01
C SER A 23 6.54 -0.61 -12.58
N ILE A 24 5.35 -0.41 -11.99
CA ILE A 24 4.41 0.63 -12.43
C ILE A 24 4.91 2.03 -12.07
N LEU A 25 5.44 2.21 -10.86
CA LEU A 25 5.89 3.51 -10.37
C LEU A 25 7.17 3.99 -11.06
N SER A 26 8.04 3.08 -11.52
CA SER A 26 9.26 3.44 -12.26
C SER A 26 8.97 4.19 -13.56
N GLU A 27 7.76 4.03 -14.12
CA GLU A 27 7.32 4.71 -15.34
C GLU A 27 6.69 6.09 -15.07
N ARG A 28 6.57 6.50 -13.81
CA ARG A 28 5.90 7.75 -13.40
C ARG A 28 6.93 8.85 -13.12
N TRP A 29 6.86 9.94 -13.87
CA TRP A 29 7.80 11.04 -13.73
C TRP A 29 7.71 11.83 -12.43
N GLN A 30 6.53 11.80 -11.75
CA GLN A 30 6.32 12.51 -10.48
C GLN A 30 6.91 11.79 -9.27
N THR A 31 7.27 10.52 -9.42
CA THR A 31 7.75 9.68 -8.31
C THR A 31 9.17 9.20 -8.56
N MET A 32 9.85 8.91 -7.47
CA MET A 32 11.18 8.29 -7.48
C MET A 32 11.16 7.10 -6.51
N LEU A 33 11.36 5.90 -7.04
CA LEU A 33 11.64 4.73 -6.23
C LEU A 33 12.99 4.95 -5.55
N TYR A 34 13.00 5.11 -4.23
CA TYR A 34 14.18 5.57 -3.54
C TYR A 34 14.81 4.50 -2.64
N ALA A 35 14.02 3.82 -1.85
CA ALA A 35 14.53 2.83 -0.92
C ALA A 35 13.58 1.64 -0.76
N VAL A 36 14.14 0.47 -0.46
CA VAL A 36 13.37 -0.71 -0.08
C VAL A 36 13.93 -1.31 1.21
N ALA A 37 13.06 -1.85 2.06
CA ALA A 37 13.46 -2.60 3.24
C ALA A 37 12.88 -4.01 3.25
N SER A 38 13.69 -4.95 3.72
CA SER A 38 13.29 -6.33 4.00
C SER A 38 14.05 -6.82 5.23
N ARG A 39 13.43 -7.71 6.02
CA ARG A 39 14.12 -8.39 7.16
C ARG A 39 15.35 -9.21 6.72
N ASP A 40 15.44 -9.51 5.46
CA ASP A 40 16.62 -10.09 4.82
C ASP A 40 17.21 -9.02 3.88
N ILE A 41 18.38 -8.51 4.22
CA ILE A 41 19.07 -7.47 3.48
C ILE A 41 19.42 -7.91 2.05
N SER A 42 19.72 -9.17 1.82
CA SER A 42 20.04 -9.68 0.48
C SER A 42 18.84 -9.59 -0.45
N ARG A 43 17.63 -9.82 0.07
CA ARG A 43 16.38 -9.64 -0.67
C ARG A 43 16.10 -8.15 -0.98
N ALA A 44 16.40 -7.26 -0.03
CA ALA A 44 16.27 -5.83 -0.25
C ALA A 44 17.25 -5.35 -1.33
N GLN A 45 18.50 -5.78 -1.27
CA GLN A 45 19.53 -5.45 -2.27
C GLN A 45 19.17 -5.96 -3.68
N ALA A 46 18.73 -7.21 -3.79
CA ALA A 46 18.29 -7.79 -5.05
C ALA A 46 17.08 -7.04 -5.65
N PHE A 47 16.13 -6.62 -4.79
CA PHE A 47 14.99 -5.82 -5.20
C PHE A 47 15.42 -4.41 -5.65
N ALA A 48 16.27 -3.75 -4.87
CA ALA A 48 16.79 -2.42 -5.20
C ALA A 48 17.54 -2.42 -6.55
N SER A 49 18.42 -3.40 -6.76
CA SER A 49 19.13 -3.58 -8.03
C SER A 49 18.18 -3.76 -9.22
N ARG A 50 17.13 -4.60 -9.05
CA ARG A 50 16.14 -4.87 -10.11
C ARG A 50 15.37 -3.62 -10.54
N HIS A 51 15.04 -2.75 -9.59
CA HIS A 51 14.17 -1.59 -9.81
C HIS A 51 14.95 -0.24 -9.85
N GLY A 52 16.29 -0.29 -9.85
CA GLY A 52 17.12 0.92 -9.91
C GLY A 52 16.99 1.82 -8.69
N MET A 53 16.72 1.24 -7.51
CA MET A 53 16.58 2.00 -6.27
C MET A 53 17.96 2.23 -5.63
N PRO A 54 18.27 3.46 -5.21
CA PRO A 54 19.60 3.79 -4.69
C PRO A 54 19.90 3.21 -3.31
N LYS A 55 18.85 2.86 -2.51
CA LYS A 55 19.06 2.39 -1.14
C LYS A 55 18.31 1.08 -0.85
N ALA A 56 18.92 0.22 -0.04
CA ALA A 56 18.35 -1.01 0.49
C ALA A 56 18.68 -1.12 1.98
N TYR A 57 17.67 -1.47 2.78
CA TYR A 57 17.78 -1.57 4.24
C TYR A 57 17.46 -2.97 4.75
N GLY A 58 18.12 -3.40 5.82
CA GLY A 58 17.92 -4.67 6.49
C GLY A 58 16.80 -4.63 7.53
N SER A 59 16.35 -3.43 7.92
CA SER A 59 15.24 -3.24 8.84
C SER A 59 14.27 -2.18 8.34
N TYR A 60 13.03 -2.24 8.84
CA TYR A 60 12.01 -1.26 8.50
C TYR A 60 12.24 0.07 9.22
N GLU A 61 12.81 0.00 10.42
CA GLU A 61 13.22 1.13 11.24
C GLU A 61 14.26 1.99 10.53
N GLU A 62 15.27 1.37 9.91
CA GLU A 62 16.27 2.10 9.12
C GLU A 62 15.63 2.84 7.94
N LEU A 63 14.72 2.19 7.23
CA LEU A 63 14.03 2.83 6.10
C LEU A 63 13.22 4.05 6.55
N VAL A 64 12.40 3.91 7.59
CA VAL A 64 11.51 5.03 8.00
C VAL A 64 12.29 6.17 8.67
N SER A 65 13.49 5.89 9.20
CA SER A 65 14.38 6.89 9.76
C SER A 65 15.14 7.70 8.71
N ASP A 66 15.14 7.27 7.45
CA ASP A 66 15.79 8.01 6.36
C ASP A 66 15.02 9.32 6.08
N PRO A 67 15.65 10.50 6.30
CA PRO A 67 14.98 11.80 6.10
C PRO A 67 14.64 12.08 4.63
N ASP A 68 15.28 11.39 3.71
CA ASP A 68 15.07 11.57 2.28
C ASP A 68 13.80 10.88 1.76
N ILE A 69 13.14 10.03 2.54
CA ILE A 69 11.90 9.36 2.16
C ILE A 69 10.71 10.27 2.50
N ASP A 70 9.89 10.57 1.51
CA ASP A 70 8.67 11.37 1.67
C ASP A 70 7.47 10.49 2.01
N ILE A 71 7.33 9.33 1.36
CA ILE A 71 6.19 8.41 1.49
C ILE A 71 6.64 6.96 1.56
N VAL A 72 5.96 6.17 2.39
CA VAL A 72 6.22 4.73 2.56
C VAL A 72 5.06 3.92 1.98
N TYR A 73 5.39 2.99 1.09
CA TYR A 73 4.48 1.98 0.59
C TYR A 73 4.64 0.69 1.38
N VAL A 74 3.59 0.29 2.11
CA VAL A 74 3.58 -0.91 2.94
C VAL A 74 3.05 -2.09 2.14
N ALA A 75 3.92 -3.06 1.84
CA ALA A 75 3.64 -4.25 1.01
C ALA A 75 3.98 -5.57 1.71
N THR A 76 3.79 -5.61 3.01
CA THR A 76 3.99 -6.80 3.86
C THR A 76 2.73 -7.67 3.90
N PRO A 77 2.73 -8.85 4.57
CA PRO A 77 1.49 -9.58 4.83
C PRO A 77 0.48 -8.77 5.65
N HIS A 78 -0.81 -9.02 5.46
CA HIS A 78 -1.92 -8.25 6.04
C HIS A 78 -1.82 -8.09 7.57
N SER A 79 -1.45 -9.16 8.30
CA SER A 79 -1.26 -9.15 9.75
C SER A 79 -0.21 -8.15 10.26
N HIS A 80 0.63 -7.62 9.38
CA HIS A 80 1.70 -6.70 9.72
C HIS A 80 1.42 -5.25 9.27
N HIS A 81 0.34 -5.02 8.52
CA HIS A 81 0.04 -3.70 7.95
C HIS A 81 -0.08 -2.63 9.03
N TYR A 82 -0.86 -2.90 10.09
CA TYR A 82 -1.02 -1.97 11.21
C TYR A 82 0.33 -1.55 11.82
N ALA A 83 1.16 -2.53 12.17
CA ALA A 83 2.46 -2.26 12.82
C ALA A 83 3.37 -1.42 11.92
N HIS A 84 3.46 -1.77 10.64
CA HIS A 84 4.37 -1.08 9.70
C HIS A 84 3.85 0.28 9.25
N ALA A 85 2.54 0.43 9.04
CA ALA A 85 1.94 1.74 8.75
C ALA A 85 2.10 2.69 9.95
N ARG A 86 1.85 2.19 11.18
CA ARG A 86 2.06 2.95 12.41
C ARG A 86 3.52 3.38 12.57
N LEU A 87 4.47 2.48 12.30
CA LEU A 87 5.91 2.78 12.34
C LEU A 87 6.25 3.93 11.38
N ALA A 88 5.79 3.87 10.14
CA ALA A 88 6.04 4.92 9.15
C ALA A 88 5.42 6.27 9.56
N LEU A 89 4.15 6.27 10.02
CA LEU A 89 3.48 7.48 10.50
C LEU A 89 4.20 8.08 11.71
N SER A 90 4.69 7.27 12.66
CA SER A 90 5.42 7.76 13.84
C SER A 90 6.76 8.43 13.50
N HIS A 91 7.31 8.14 12.32
CA HIS A 91 8.50 8.81 11.77
C HIS A 91 8.17 9.96 10.81
N GLY A 92 6.92 10.43 10.81
CA GLY A 92 6.50 11.57 9.99
C GLY A 92 6.41 11.26 8.49
N LYS A 93 6.30 9.98 8.10
CA LYS A 93 6.17 9.61 6.70
C LYS A 93 4.70 9.51 6.27
N HIS A 94 4.39 9.99 5.07
CA HIS A 94 3.14 9.66 4.40
C HIS A 94 3.06 8.16 4.15
N VAL A 95 1.87 7.56 4.10
CA VAL A 95 1.71 6.11 3.97
C VAL A 95 0.68 5.74 2.91
N ILE A 96 1.05 4.81 2.06
CA ILE A 96 0.12 3.99 1.27
C ILE A 96 0.28 2.55 1.75
N CYS A 97 -0.81 1.94 2.23
CA CYS A 97 -0.79 0.59 2.76
C CYS A 97 -1.59 -0.35 1.85
N GLU A 98 -1.02 -1.52 1.54
CA GLU A 98 -1.73 -2.53 0.76
C GLU A 98 -3.04 -2.97 1.41
N LYS A 99 -3.92 -3.47 0.58
CA LYS A 99 -5.19 -4.09 1.00
C LYS A 99 -4.91 -5.54 1.51
N SER A 100 -5.63 -6.06 2.47
CA SER A 100 -6.58 -5.37 3.33
C SER A 100 -5.83 -4.47 4.30
N PHE A 101 -6.39 -3.28 4.55
CA PHE A 101 -5.72 -2.20 5.25
C PHE A 101 -5.18 -2.59 6.63
N THR A 102 -6.05 -3.19 7.47
CA THR A 102 -5.70 -3.69 8.80
C THR A 102 -6.52 -4.94 9.11
N ALA A 103 -6.23 -5.62 10.20
CA ALA A 103 -6.98 -6.81 10.63
C ALA A 103 -8.37 -6.49 11.19
N ASN A 104 -8.61 -5.27 11.64
CA ASN A 104 -9.90 -4.86 12.24
C ASN A 104 -10.08 -3.34 12.21
N ALA A 105 -11.34 -2.89 12.42
CA ALA A 105 -11.71 -1.48 12.39
C ALA A 105 -11.04 -0.63 13.48
N LYS A 106 -10.70 -1.21 14.64
CA LYS A 106 -10.01 -0.49 15.72
C LYS A 106 -8.59 -0.07 15.30
N GLU A 107 -7.87 -0.96 14.65
CA GLU A 107 -6.54 -0.67 14.10
C GLU A 107 -6.62 0.37 12.98
N ALA A 108 -7.60 0.21 12.06
CA ALA A 108 -7.80 1.17 10.99
C ALA A 108 -8.06 2.57 11.54
N LYS A 109 -8.98 2.69 12.53
CA LYS A 109 -9.27 3.97 13.19
C LYS A 109 -8.03 4.57 13.84
N ALA A 110 -7.24 3.78 14.54
CA ALA A 110 -6.02 4.26 15.21
C ALA A 110 -5.00 4.83 14.21
N LEU A 111 -4.84 4.22 13.02
CA LEU A 111 -3.97 4.76 11.98
C LEU A 111 -4.52 6.07 11.39
N VAL A 112 -5.82 6.14 11.16
CA VAL A 112 -6.47 7.35 10.63
C VAL A 112 -6.33 8.51 11.62
N ASP A 113 -6.64 8.28 12.91
CA ASP A 113 -6.50 9.29 13.96
C ASP A 113 -5.05 9.79 14.06
N MET A 114 -4.08 8.87 14.00
CA MET A 114 -2.66 9.21 14.04
C MET A 114 -2.22 10.04 12.83
N ALA A 115 -2.63 9.65 11.62
CA ALA A 115 -2.30 10.39 10.41
C ALA A 115 -2.88 11.81 10.45
N GLN A 116 -4.14 11.94 10.88
CA GLN A 116 -4.79 13.25 11.03
C GLN A 116 -4.08 14.14 12.08
N ALA A 117 -3.74 13.57 13.24
CA ALA A 117 -3.07 14.31 14.30
C ALA A 117 -1.68 14.87 13.87
N HIS A 118 -1.01 14.19 12.95
CA HIS A 118 0.31 14.59 12.44
C HIS A 118 0.25 15.31 11.07
N GLY A 119 -0.93 15.54 10.51
CA GLY A 119 -1.09 16.15 9.17
C GLY A 119 -0.49 15.29 8.04
N LEU A 120 -0.48 13.97 8.20
CA LEU A 120 0.10 13.03 7.25
C LEU A 120 -0.95 12.44 6.32
N PHE A 121 -0.55 12.17 5.08
CA PHE A 121 -1.38 11.42 4.13
C PHE A 121 -1.35 9.94 4.49
N LEU A 122 -2.53 9.31 4.50
CA LEU A 122 -2.71 7.87 4.69
C LEU A 122 -3.77 7.36 3.71
N MET A 123 -3.45 6.30 2.99
CA MET A 123 -4.36 5.69 2.02
C MET A 123 -4.24 4.17 2.02
N GLU A 124 -5.38 3.47 1.94
CA GLU A 124 -5.41 2.07 1.56
C GLU A 124 -5.25 1.92 0.04
N ALA A 125 -4.41 1.00 -0.41
CA ALA A 125 -4.19 0.70 -1.83
C ALA A 125 -5.35 -0.15 -2.44
N LEU A 126 -6.58 0.29 -2.24
CA LEU A 126 -7.78 -0.33 -2.81
C LEU A 126 -7.95 0.14 -4.27
N CYS A 127 -7.17 -0.44 -5.18
CA CYS A 127 -7.08 0.00 -6.59
C CYS A 127 -8.43 0.03 -7.30
N THR A 128 -9.36 -0.86 -6.97
CA THR A 128 -10.70 -0.90 -7.57
C THR A 128 -11.47 0.39 -7.39
N ARG A 129 -11.26 1.13 -6.29
CA ARG A 129 -11.87 2.42 -6.03
C ARG A 129 -11.51 3.48 -7.10
N PHE A 130 -10.35 3.35 -7.71
CA PHE A 130 -9.81 4.35 -8.65
C PHE A 130 -9.98 3.93 -10.11
N MET A 131 -10.56 2.77 -10.38
CA MET A 131 -10.78 2.30 -11.74
C MET A 131 -11.83 3.17 -12.45
N PRO A 132 -11.65 3.46 -13.75
CA PRO A 132 -12.63 4.24 -14.53
C PRO A 132 -14.04 3.66 -14.47
N ILE A 133 -14.16 2.33 -14.52
CA ILE A 133 -15.45 1.64 -14.43
C ILE A 133 -16.15 1.88 -13.09
N THR A 134 -15.44 1.88 -11.99
CA THR A 134 -16.00 2.14 -10.66
C THR A 134 -16.54 3.58 -10.57
N ARG A 135 -15.79 4.54 -11.10
CA ARG A 135 -16.22 5.94 -11.17
C ARG A 135 -17.47 6.09 -12.04
N LYS A 136 -17.52 5.35 -13.15
CA LYS A 136 -18.69 5.39 -14.04
C LYS A 136 -19.94 4.77 -13.39
N ILE A 137 -19.79 3.67 -12.65
CA ILE A 137 -20.88 3.08 -11.87
C ILE A 137 -21.39 4.09 -10.81
N GLU A 138 -20.48 4.74 -10.10
CA GLU A 138 -20.84 5.75 -9.10
C GLU A 138 -21.61 6.93 -9.73
N GLU A 139 -21.17 7.43 -10.88
CA GLU A 139 -21.83 8.48 -11.65
C GLU A 139 -23.27 8.06 -12.07
N VAL A 140 -23.41 6.85 -12.64
CA VAL A 140 -24.71 6.32 -13.07
C VAL A 140 -25.67 6.17 -11.91
N VAL A 141 -25.19 5.64 -10.77
CA VAL A 141 -26.04 5.51 -9.57
C VAL A 141 -26.46 6.87 -9.03
N LYS A 142 -25.52 7.83 -8.94
CA LYS A 142 -25.80 9.19 -8.45
C LYS A 142 -26.71 9.99 -9.37
N SER A 143 -26.70 9.73 -10.68
CA SER A 143 -27.59 10.39 -11.65
C SER A 143 -29.06 10.02 -11.49
N GLY A 144 -29.37 8.97 -10.74
CA GLY A 144 -30.74 8.48 -10.54
C GLY A 144 -31.33 7.73 -11.73
N ILE A 145 -30.59 7.54 -12.84
CA ILE A 145 -31.11 6.87 -14.05
C ILE A 145 -31.51 5.41 -13.79
N VAL A 146 -30.93 4.76 -12.79
CA VAL A 146 -31.25 3.40 -12.36
C VAL A 146 -32.27 3.37 -11.21
N GLY A 147 -32.83 4.52 -10.85
CA GLY A 147 -33.69 4.67 -9.69
C GLY A 147 -32.92 4.48 -8.37
N GLN A 148 -33.68 4.16 -7.32
CA GLN A 148 -33.06 3.80 -6.02
C GLN A 148 -32.56 2.36 -6.05
N PRO A 149 -31.25 2.10 -5.90
CA PRO A 149 -30.75 0.73 -5.80
C PRO A 149 -31.36 0.01 -4.59
N ARG A 150 -31.88 -1.20 -4.81
CA ARG A 150 -32.48 -2.05 -3.76
C ARG A 150 -31.64 -3.28 -3.48
N LEU A 151 -30.90 -3.74 -4.49
CA LEU A 151 -30.06 -4.91 -4.41
C LEU A 151 -28.80 -4.71 -5.23
N LEU A 152 -27.67 -5.12 -4.69
CA LEU A 152 -26.41 -5.23 -5.40
C LEU A 152 -25.90 -6.69 -5.28
N ASN A 153 -25.63 -7.32 -6.41
CA ASN A 153 -24.88 -8.58 -6.46
C ASN A 153 -23.52 -8.33 -7.11
N ALA A 154 -22.46 -8.78 -6.45
CA ALA A 154 -21.11 -8.71 -6.99
C ALA A 154 -20.40 -10.04 -6.78
N SER A 155 -19.63 -10.48 -7.76
CA SER A 155 -18.83 -11.70 -7.69
C SER A 155 -17.39 -11.39 -8.08
N LEU A 156 -16.44 -11.86 -7.25
CA LEU A 156 -15.02 -11.80 -7.52
C LEU A 156 -14.46 -13.21 -7.37
N CYS A 157 -14.19 -13.85 -8.49
CA CYS A 157 -13.72 -15.24 -8.52
C CYS A 157 -12.38 -15.32 -9.24
N TRP A 158 -11.40 -15.92 -8.59
CA TRP A 158 -10.10 -16.22 -9.21
C TRP A 158 -9.72 -17.66 -8.90
N ASN A 159 -9.07 -18.32 -9.86
CA ASN A 159 -8.40 -19.58 -9.57
C ASN A 159 -7.13 -19.23 -8.77
N MET A 160 -7.21 -19.39 -7.45
CA MET A 160 -6.09 -19.12 -6.56
C MET A 160 -5.20 -20.35 -6.47
N PRO A 161 -3.90 -20.25 -6.79
CA PRO A 161 -2.97 -21.31 -6.46
C PRO A 161 -2.95 -21.54 -4.94
N ASP A 162 -2.52 -22.72 -4.53
CA ASP A 162 -2.43 -23.10 -3.11
C ASP A 162 -1.37 -22.25 -2.39
N ILE A 163 -1.79 -21.05 -1.99
CA ILE A 163 -0.95 -20.08 -1.26
C ILE A 163 -1.28 -20.22 0.22
N GLU A 164 -0.39 -20.84 0.99
CA GLU A 164 -0.56 -21.08 2.42
C GLU A 164 -0.95 -19.80 3.18
N ARG A 165 -0.36 -18.66 2.86
CA ARG A 165 -0.67 -17.36 3.46
C ARG A 165 -2.16 -17.00 3.42
N ILE A 166 -2.88 -17.39 2.37
CA ILE A 166 -4.31 -17.07 2.20
C ILE A 166 -5.18 -17.96 3.08
N LYS A 167 -4.66 -19.14 3.47
CA LYS A 167 -5.37 -20.12 4.31
C LYS A 167 -5.13 -19.90 5.81
N ARG A 168 -4.11 -19.14 6.17
CA ARG A 168 -3.68 -18.97 7.57
C ARG A 168 -4.37 -17.78 8.21
N ALA A 169 -5.18 -18.03 9.24
CA ALA A 169 -5.88 -16.98 10.01
C ALA A 169 -4.90 -16.05 10.76
N ASP A 170 -3.78 -16.58 11.26
CA ASP A 170 -2.74 -15.80 11.95
C ASP A 170 -1.99 -14.80 11.03
N LEU A 171 -2.10 -14.99 9.72
CA LEU A 171 -1.61 -14.05 8.71
C LEU A 171 -2.73 -13.18 8.12
N CYS A 172 -3.90 -13.17 8.76
CA CYS A 172 -5.11 -12.51 8.27
C CYS A 172 -5.47 -12.99 6.85
N GLY A 173 -5.36 -14.30 6.61
CA GLY A 173 -5.79 -14.92 5.37
C GLY A 173 -7.30 -15.03 5.29
N GLY A 174 -7.84 -15.08 4.07
CA GLY A 174 -9.27 -15.16 3.82
C GLY A 174 -9.76 -14.06 2.89
N ALA A 175 -11.03 -14.14 2.52
CA ALA A 175 -11.70 -13.16 1.68
C ALA A 175 -12.48 -12.10 2.48
N LEU A 176 -12.80 -12.42 3.73
CA LEU A 176 -13.45 -11.52 4.69
C LEU A 176 -12.57 -11.39 5.93
N LEU A 177 -12.28 -10.18 6.33
CA LEU A 177 -11.57 -9.84 7.55
C LEU A 177 -12.50 -9.09 8.50
#